data_ed56984a126d8b978cb9cbd380e0de8f
#
_entry.id   ed56984a126d8b978cb9cbd380e0de8f
#
_cell.length_a   1.000
_cell.length_b   1.000
_cell.length_c   1.000
_cell.angle_alpha   90.00
_cell.angle_beta   90.00
_cell.angle_gamma   90.00
#
_symmetry.space_group_name_H-M   'P 1'
#
loop_
_entity.id
_entity.type
_entity.pdbx_description
1 polymer ?
#
loop_
_entity_poly.entity_id
_entity_poly.type
_entity_poly.pdbx_seq_one_letter_code
_entity_poly.pdbx_strand_id
1 'polypeptide(L)'
;MLPLLRILTCIAFTFAALNAHADQCPDWTPAKARSSIISLQAQIAEWDDSYHRQGISLIADELYDQSRQRLAFWRSCFAKPAAVLDNPLRTASGPITHPVPHTGVSKLLDEAAVQAWLKGRTDLWIQPKVDGVAVTLVYQQGQLVQAISRGDGVSGQDWTHHARRVPAIPAQLPWQETLVLQGELYLRLDEHVQATAGSVNARSKVAGMLARSTLSAQDAALIGLFVWDWPTGPASMPERMAGLKALGFDDSAHYSQPLDNFAQAQRWREYWYRNPLPFATDGVIIRQGQRPPAQRWQAKAPYWIAAWKYPYAQVLADVRRVNFNIGRSGRITPVLDLVPVRLDDRQISRISVGSLQRWQALDIRPGDQIAVSLAGLTIPRLDSVVTRNVERAELWVPRAEDFHGLSCWRATPGCESQFRARLSWLGGKKGLGLVGVGPGTWEKLVNAGRIDGLVDWLTLDQGGLANIPGLGPRSSAKLLDSLQGARQQPFATWLKAIGLPPAGDADLHEGWQALAGRTAEQWQAQPGVGAGRAAQLVAFFAHPEVQALSEQLRSQGIQGF
;
A
#
# COMPACT_ATOMS: atom_id res chain seq x y z
N MET A 1 -26.37 66.15 -24.09
CA MET A 1 -25.51 65.67 -23.01
C MET A 1 -26.11 64.34 -22.45
N LEU A 2 -25.65 63.20 -22.95
CA LEU A 2 -26.03 61.85 -22.45
C LEU A 2 -24.87 61.32 -21.62
N PRO A 3 -25.11 60.73 -20.46
CA PRO A 3 -24.07 59.99 -19.75
C PRO A 3 -24.00 58.50 -20.17
N LEU A 4 -22.80 58.08 -20.49
CA LEU A 4 -22.44 56.67 -20.75
C LEU A 4 -22.65 55.78 -19.51
N LEU A 5 -23.51 54.77 -19.64
CA LEU A 5 -23.71 53.70 -18.68
C LEU A 5 -22.65 52.61 -18.93
N ARG A 6 -21.65 52.51 -18.05
CA ARG A 6 -20.66 51.41 -18.03
C ARG A 6 -21.30 50.17 -17.40
N ILE A 7 -21.55 49.17 -18.23
CA ILE A 7 -21.93 47.82 -17.77
C ILE A 7 -20.67 47.12 -17.30
N LEU A 8 -20.53 46.92 -15.99
CA LEU A 8 -19.49 46.08 -15.36
C LEU A 8 -19.99 44.63 -15.42
N THR A 9 -19.44 43.84 -16.32
CA THR A 9 -19.68 42.39 -16.38
C THR A 9 -18.81 41.71 -15.28
N CYS A 10 -19.41 41.37 -14.14
CA CYS A 10 -18.80 40.50 -13.16
C CYS A 10 -18.71 39.08 -13.72
N ILE A 11 -17.51 38.67 -14.14
CA ILE A 11 -17.18 37.26 -14.39
C ILE A 11 -17.03 36.58 -13.02
N ALA A 12 -18.08 35.88 -12.61
CA ALA A 12 -18.01 34.97 -11.45
C ALA A 12 -17.14 33.78 -11.83
N PHE A 13 -15.88 33.79 -11.42
CA PHE A 13 -15.06 32.60 -11.37
C PHE A 13 -15.64 31.66 -10.31
N THR A 14 -16.41 30.66 -10.72
CA THR A 14 -16.74 29.53 -9.87
C THR A 14 -15.46 28.74 -9.67
N PHE A 15 -14.78 29.01 -8.55
CA PHE A 15 -13.82 28.06 -7.98
C PHE A 15 -14.61 26.77 -7.67
N ALA A 16 -14.51 25.79 -8.55
CA ALA A 16 -14.83 24.41 -8.18
C ALA A 16 -13.84 24.03 -7.06
N ALA A 17 -14.30 24.12 -5.83
CA ALA A 17 -13.62 23.57 -4.68
C ALA A 17 -13.40 22.08 -5.00
N LEU A 18 -12.15 21.70 -5.22
CA LEU A 18 -11.69 20.34 -5.13
C LEU A 18 -11.97 19.88 -3.69
N ASN A 19 -13.19 19.40 -3.47
CA ASN A 19 -13.56 18.73 -2.25
C ASN A 19 -12.57 17.57 -2.09
N ALA A 20 -11.62 17.70 -1.15
CA ALA A 20 -11.05 16.54 -0.49
C ALA A 20 -12.26 15.67 -0.12
N HIS A 21 -12.31 14.45 -0.63
CA HIS A 21 -13.32 13.49 -0.24
C HIS A 21 -13.05 13.21 1.25
N ALA A 22 -13.69 13.97 2.13
CA ALA A 22 -13.98 13.53 3.47
C ALA A 22 -14.71 12.18 3.27
N ASP A 23 -14.24 11.14 3.96
CA ASP A 23 -14.77 9.79 3.81
C ASP A 23 -16.29 9.82 3.85
N GLN A 24 -16.92 9.63 2.68
CA GLN A 24 -18.37 9.46 2.63
C GLN A 24 -18.71 8.09 3.20
N CYS A 25 -19.74 8.05 4.06
CA CYS A 25 -20.21 6.79 4.58
C CYS A 25 -20.54 5.82 3.43
N PRO A 26 -20.13 4.55 3.54
CA PRO A 26 -20.44 3.57 2.52
C PRO A 26 -21.96 3.42 2.32
N ASP A 27 -22.38 3.27 1.07
CA ASP A 27 -23.77 2.97 0.73
C ASP A 27 -24.09 1.48 1.01
N TRP A 28 -24.22 1.17 2.30
CA TRP A 28 -24.47 -0.19 2.78
C TRP A 28 -25.87 -0.34 3.35
N THR A 29 -26.45 -1.52 3.14
CA THR A 29 -27.63 -1.90 3.89
C THR A 29 -27.30 -2.02 5.40
N PRO A 30 -28.26 -1.81 6.30
CA PRO A 30 -28.03 -1.96 7.73
C PRO A 30 -27.49 -3.34 8.15
N ALA A 31 -27.88 -4.40 7.42
CA ALA A 31 -27.38 -5.76 7.66
C ALA A 31 -25.90 -5.87 7.31
N LYS A 32 -25.48 -5.38 6.12
CA LYS A 32 -24.09 -5.36 5.68
C LYS A 32 -23.22 -4.50 6.58
N ALA A 33 -23.68 -3.32 6.97
CA ALA A 33 -22.95 -2.45 7.89
C ALA A 33 -22.67 -3.17 9.22
N ARG A 34 -23.68 -3.83 9.79
CA ARG A 34 -23.56 -4.59 11.04
C ARG A 34 -22.56 -5.74 10.90
N SER A 35 -22.69 -6.57 9.87
CA SER A 35 -21.79 -7.71 9.66
C SER A 35 -20.33 -7.27 9.44
N SER A 36 -20.10 -6.21 8.66
CA SER A 36 -18.76 -5.66 8.42
C SER A 36 -18.14 -5.08 9.69
N ILE A 37 -18.90 -4.35 10.51
CA ILE A 37 -18.42 -3.80 11.80
C ILE A 37 -18.05 -4.94 12.75
N ILE A 38 -18.90 -5.96 12.89
CA ILE A 38 -18.65 -7.11 13.78
C ILE A 38 -17.40 -7.87 13.32
N SER A 39 -17.28 -8.13 12.02
CA SER A 39 -16.11 -8.86 11.46
C SER A 39 -14.80 -8.11 11.70
N LEU A 40 -14.75 -6.81 11.39
CA LEU A 40 -13.54 -6.01 11.61
C LEU A 40 -13.21 -5.88 13.09
N GLN A 41 -14.23 -5.77 13.96
CA GLN A 41 -14.04 -5.75 15.40
C GLN A 41 -13.45 -7.06 15.93
N ALA A 42 -13.96 -8.21 15.46
CA ALA A 42 -13.43 -9.52 15.83
C ALA A 42 -11.97 -9.71 15.37
N GLN A 43 -11.66 -9.26 14.15
CA GLN A 43 -10.30 -9.31 13.62
C GLN A 43 -9.32 -8.44 14.43
N ILE A 44 -9.73 -7.23 14.80
CA ILE A 44 -8.90 -6.35 15.65
C ILE A 44 -8.71 -6.99 17.04
N ALA A 45 -9.75 -7.61 17.61
CA ALA A 45 -9.64 -8.30 18.90
C ALA A 45 -8.67 -9.50 18.83
N GLU A 46 -8.64 -10.24 17.73
CA GLU A 46 -7.67 -11.31 17.50
C GLU A 46 -6.23 -10.77 17.45
N TRP A 47 -6.00 -9.66 16.74
CA TRP A 47 -4.69 -9.01 16.69
C TRP A 47 -4.25 -8.49 18.06
N ASP A 48 -5.18 -7.87 18.82
CA ASP A 48 -4.93 -7.41 20.19
C ASP A 48 -4.54 -8.57 21.10
N ASP A 49 -5.26 -9.69 21.02
CA ASP A 49 -5.01 -10.89 21.81
C ASP A 49 -3.64 -11.50 21.49
N SER A 50 -3.34 -11.69 20.22
CA SER A 50 -2.05 -12.22 19.78
C SER A 50 -0.89 -11.32 20.22
N TYR A 51 -1.05 -10.00 20.06
CA TYR A 51 -0.01 -9.03 20.42
C TYR A 51 0.22 -8.97 21.94
N HIS A 52 -0.87 -8.82 22.72
CA HIS A 52 -0.76 -8.56 24.17
C HIS A 52 -0.54 -9.81 25.01
N ARG A 53 -1.05 -10.98 24.59
CA ARG A 53 -0.89 -12.24 25.33
C ARG A 53 0.24 -13.12 24.80
N GLN A 54 0.48 -13.14 23.50
CA GLN A 54 1.45 -14.03 22.87
C GLN A 54 2.73 -13.31 22.45
N GLY A 55 2.74 -11.97 22.47
CA GLY A 55 3.87 -11.16 21.98
C GLY A 55 4.10 -11.28 20.47
N ILE A 56 3.08 -11.73 19.71
CA ILE A 56 3.16 -11.94 18.27
C ILE A 56 2.36 -10.85 17.56
N SER A 57 3.01 -10.06 16.69
CA SER A 57 2.32 -9.11 15.82
C SER A 57 1.90 -9.83 14.52
N LEU A 58 0.60 -10.03 14.34
CA LEU A 58 0.01 -10.63 13.13
C LEU A 58 -0.14 -9.63 11.98
N ILE A 59 -0.03 -8.33 12.27
CA ILE A 59 -0.19 -7.25 11.31
C ILE A 59 0.80 -6.11 11.61
N ALA A 60 1.21 -5.37 10.59
CA ALA A 60 2.02 -4.16 10.79
C ALA A 60 1.23 -3.10 11.57
N ASP A 61 1.90 -2.41 12.49
CA ASP A 61 1.27 -1.39 13.36
C ASP A 61 0.52 -0.31 12.58
N GLU A 62 1.02 0.08 11.42
CA GLU A 62 0.36 1.08 10.57
C GLU A 62 -0.96 0.58 9.96
N LEU A 63 -1.05 -0.68 9.59
CA LEU A 63 -2.28 -1.31 9.09
C LEU A 63 -3.29 -1.55 10.21
N TYR A 64 -2.81 -1.92 11.40
CA TYR A 64 -3.63 -2.01 12.59
C TYR A 64 -4.26 -0.65 12.94
N ASP A 65 -3.47 0.43 12.93
CA ASP A 65 -3.95 1.78 13.19
C ASP A 65 -5.01 2.22 12.17
N GLN A 66 -4.79 1.95 10.88
CA GLN A 66 -5.75 2.25 9.81
C GLN A 66 -7.04 1.42 9.97
N SER A 67 -6.93 0.15 10.34
CA SER A 67 -8.09 -0.73 10.59
C SER A 67 -8.93 -0.22 11.76
N ARG A 68 -8.31 0.25 12.82
CA ARG A 68 -9.00 0.88 13.96
C ARG A 68 -9.69 2.19 13.58
N GLN A 69 -9.03 3.05 12.79
CA GLN A 69 -9.64 4.27 12.27
C GLN A 69 -10.86 3.94 11.39
N ARG A 70 -10.74 2.92 10.54
CA ARG A 70 -11.83 2.42 9.69
C ARG A 70 -13.01 1.93 10.53
N LEU A 71 -12.76 1.14 11.56
CA LEU A 71 -13.82 0.68 12.47
C LEU A 71 -14.53 1.84 13.17
N ALA A 72 -13.77 2.82 13.64
CA ALA A 72 -14.33 4.03 14.26
C ALA A 72 -15.20 4.82 13.26
N PHE A 73 -14.72 4.99 12.03
CA PHE A 73 -15.47 5.63 10.95
C PHE A 73 -16.77 4.88 10.63
N TRP A 74 -16.75 3.56 10.41
CA TRP A 74 -17.96 2.79 10.15
C TRP A 74 -18.97 2.88 11.30
N ARG A 75 -18.48 2.87 12.53
CA ARG A 75 -19.35 3.05 13.69
C ARG A 75 -20.00 4.44 13.72
N SER A 76 -19.26 5.49 13.38
CA SER A 76 -19.84 6.84 13.28
C SER A 76 -20.91 6.95 12.19
N CYS A 77 -20.80 6.17 11.09
CA CYS A 77 -21.76 6.14 10.01
C CYS A 77 -23.04 5.35 10.35
N PHE A 78 -22.92 4.22 11.06
CA PHE A 78 -23.98 3.21 11.15
C PHE A 78 -24.42 2.84 12.57
N ALA A 79 -23.62 3.14 13.59
CA ALA A 79 -23.99 2.84 14.99
C ALA A 79 -24.63 4.05 15.68
N LYS A 80 -25.57 3.78 16.57
CA LYS A 80 -26.08 4.83 17.46
C LYS A 80 -24.96 5.33 18.39
N PRO A 81 -24.96 6.62 18.83
CA PRO A 81 -23.86 7.25 19.57
C PRO A 81 -23.42 6.59 20.88
N ALA A 82 -24.12 5.58 21.35
CA ALA A 82 -23.93 4.96 22.68
C ALA A 82 -22.97 3.76 22.74
N ALA A 83 -22.36 3.33 21.63
CA ALA A 83 -21.38 2.26 21.69
C ALA A 83 -20.01 2.84 22.08
N VAL A 84 -19.69 2.83 23.36
CA VAL A 84 -18.34 3.09 23.87
C VAL A 84 -17.36 2.17 23.13
N LEU A 85 -16.34 2.76 22.53
CA LEU A 85 -15.22 1.98 21.97
C LEU A 85 -14.69 1.10 23.09
N ASP A 86 -14.84 -0.23 22.97
CA ASP A 86 -14.19 -1.15 23.89
C ASP A 86 -12.70 -0.80 23.92
N ASN A 87 -12.18 -0.55 25.11
CA ASN A 87 -10.76 -0.30 25.28
C ASN A 87 -10.01 -1.58 24.89
N PRO A 88 -9.24 -1.60 23.80
CA PRO A 88 -8.54 -2.81 23.35
C PRO A 88 -7.54 -3.31 24.38
N LEU A 89 -7.21 -2.47 25.36
CA LEU A 89 -6.29 -2.80 26.44
C LEU A 89 -6.97 -3.50 27.64
N ARG A 90 -8.28 -3.71 27.64
CA ARG A 90 -8.96 -4.41 28.75
C ARG A 90 -8.46 -5.85 28.96
N THR A 91 -7.99 -6.50 27.89
CA THR A 91 -7.38 -7.85 27.96
C THR A 91 -5.89 -7.81 28.24
N ALA A 92 -5.27 -6.62 28.21
CA ALA A 92 -3.84 -6.42 28.42
C ALA A 92 -3.48 -6.13 29.88
N SER A 93 -4.45 -6.06 30.80
CA SER A 93 -4.20 -5.85 32.23
C SER A 93 -3.32 -6.98 32.78
N GLY A 94 -2.45 -6.62 33.73
CA GLY A 94 -1.57 -7.57 34.43
C GLY A 94 -1.72 -7.45 35.94
N PRO A 95 -0.99 -8.27 36.71
CA PRO A 95 -1.12 -8.32 38.16
C PRO A 95 -0.51 -7.11 38.89
N ILE A 96 0.30 -6.29 38.20
CA ILE A 96 1.05 -5.21 38.85
C ILE A 96 0.46 -3.85 38.45
N THR A 97 0.05 -3.05 39.44
CA THR A 97 -0.45 -1.69 39.26
C THR A 97 0.71 -0.71 39.10
N HIS A 98 0.59 0.21 38.12
CA HIS A 98 1.57 1.29 37.95
C HIS A 98 1.48 2.31 39.06
N PRO A 99 2.63 2.74 39.66
CA PRO A 99 2.64 3.85 40.62
C PRO A 99 2.14 5.16 40.01
N VAL A 100 2.36 5.35 38.71
CA VAL A 100 1.86 6.46 37.90
C VAL A 100 1.32 5.90 36.59
N PRO A 101 0.08 6.24 36.15
CA PRO A 101 -0.50 5.72 34.93
C PRO A 101 0.46 5.84 33.72
N HIS A 102 0.58 4.77 32.94
CA HIS A 102 1.44 4.67 31.76
C HIS A 102 0.61 4.42 30.51
N THR A 103 -0.01 5.48 29.97
CA THR A 103 -0.97 5.38 28.88
C THR A 103 -0.33 5.67 27.51
N GLY A 104 -1.03 5.30 26.44
CA GLY A 104 -0.69 5.75 25.10
C GLY A 104 -0.92 7.25 24.94
N VAL A 105 -0.42 7.82 23.86
CA VAL A 105 -0.52 9.25 23.54
C VAL A 105 -1.47 9.48 22.36
N SER A 106 -2.04 10.70 22.28
CA SER A 106 -2.86 11.13 21.15
C SER A 106 -2.02 11.15 19.86
N LYS A 107 -2.64 10.75 18.74
CA LYS A 107 -1.99 10.74 17.43
C LYS A 107 -2.45 11.94 16.62
N LEU A 108 -1.49 12.72 16.11
CA LEU A 108 -1.73 13.82 15.18
C LEU A 108 -1.59 13.25 13.77
N LEU A 109 -2.69 13.27 13.01
CA LEU A 109 -2.78 12.54 11.75
C LEU A 109 -2.07 13.23 10.58
N ASP A 110 -2.04 14.57 10.62
CA ASP A 110 -1.48 15.39 9.55
C ASP A 110 -0.82 16.67 10.09
N GLU A 111 -0.25 17.45 9.21
CA GLU A 111 0.43 18.71 9.53
C GLU A 111 -0.52 19.75 10.13
N ALA A 112 -1.76 19.81 9.66
CA ALA A 112 -2.77 20.74 10.19
C ALA A 112 -3.10 20.42 11.65
N ALA A 113 -3.23 19.14 11.98
CA ALA A 113 -3.43 18.69 13.38
C ALA A 113 -2.23 19.03 14.26
N VAL A 114 -0.99 18.90 13.74
CA VAL A 114 0.23 19.30 14.46
C VAL A 114 0.25 20.79 14.71
N GLN A 115 0.00 21.62 13.70
CA GLN A 115 -0.06 23.07 13.84
C GLN A 115 -1.14 23.51 14.83
N ALA A 116 -2.32 22.89 14.76
CA ALA A 116 -3.42 23.14 15.70
C ALA A 116 -3.03 22.76 17.14
N TRP A 117 -2.32 21.62 17.31
CA TRP A 117 -1.88 21.18 18.64
C TRP A 117 -0.81 22.11 19.22
N LEU A 118 0.12 22.62 18.40
CA LEU A 118 1.17 23.54 18.83
C LEU A 118 0.63 24.94 19.19
N LYS A 119 -0.48 25.36 18.59
CA LYS A 119 -1.05 26.69 18.74
C LYS A 119 -1.36 27.02 20.20
N GLY A 120 -0.77 28.11 20.71
CA GLY A 120 -0.96 28.59 22.07
C GLY A 120 -0.26 27.79 23.17
N ARG A 121 0.56 26.82 22.82
CA ARG A 121 1.39 26.05 23.73
C ARG A 121 2.80 26.62 23.81
N THR A 122 3.40 26.54 24.98
CA THR A 122 4.77 27.00 25.26
C THR A 122 5.58 25.89 25.89
N ASP A 123 6.88 26.08 26.04
CA ASP A 123 7.83 25.10 26.59
C ASP A 123 7.71 23.76 25.88
N LEU A 124 7.85 23.81 24.54
CA LEU A 124 7.69 22.65 23.69
C LEU A 124 9.01 21.91 23.50
N TRP A 125 8.92 20.61 23.42
CA TRP A 125 10.01 19.66 23.21
C TRP A 125 9.63 18.59 22.21
N ILE A 126 10.64 18.02 21.55
CA ILE A 126 10.47 16.94 20.58
C ILE A 126 11.47 15.81 20.86
N GLN A 127 11.01 14.58 20.69
CA GLN A 127 11.78 13.34 20.85
C GLN A 127 11.49 12.39 19.70
N PRO A 128 12.43 11.51 19.28
CA PRO A 128 12.10 10.42 18.37
C PRO A 128 11.06 9.51 19.04
N LYS A 129 10.07 9.08 18.29
CA LYS A 129 9.14 8.06 18.76
C LYS A 129 9.77 6.69 18.55
N VAL A 130 10.47 6.22 19.57
CA VAL A 130 11.14 4.92 19.55
C VAL A 130 10.12 3.80 19.37
N ASP A 131 10.39 2.88 18.45
CA ASP A 131 9.53 1.72 18.16
C ASP A 131 9.98 0.50 18.98
N GLY A 132 9.35 0.33 20.12
CA GLY A 132 9.65 -0.71 21.10
C GLY A 132 8.44 -1.10 21.93
N VAL A 133 8.67 -1.58 23.12
CA VAL A 133 7.64 -1.94 24.11
C VAL A 133 7.79 -1.08 25.35
N ALA A 134 6.69 -0.45 25.75
CA ALA A 134 6.68 0.50 26.84
C ALA A 134 6.84 -0.21 28.21
N VAL A 135 7.66 0.36 29.07
CA VAL A 135 7.98 -0.18 30.40
C VAL A 135 7.96 0.93 31.46
N THR A 136 7.43 0.63 32.64
CA THR A 136 7.63 1.40 33.85
C THR A 136 8.67 0.71 34.73
N LEU A 137 9.73 1.44 35.10
CA LEU A 137 10.76 0.98 36.04
C LEU A 137 10.58 1.66 37.38
N VAL A 138 10.61 0.89 38.47
CA VAL A 138 10.50 1.41 39.84
C VAL A 138 11.76 1.04 40.59
N TYR A 139 12.45 2.05 41.11
CA TYR A 139 13.61 1.88 41.99
C TYR A 139 13.26 2.35 43.40
N GLN A 140 13.76 1.63 44.38
CA GLN A 140 13.68 1.99 45.80
C GLN A 140 15.06 1.84 46.41
N GLN A 141 15.53 2.85 47.11
CA GLN A 141 16.88 2.90 47.70
C GLN A 141 17.95 2.53 46.66
N GLY A 142 17.77 3.01 45.44
CA GLY A 142 18.66 2.75 44.32
C GLY A 142 18.50 1.40 43.64
N GLN A 143 17.75 0.43 44.22
CA GLN A 143 17.60 -0.91 43.65
C GLN A 143 16.37 -1.00 42.73
N LEU A 144 16.52 -1.68 41.58
CA LEU A 144 15.37 -2.01 40.72
C LEU A 144 14.46 -3.01 41.43
N VAL A 145 13.28 -2.56 41.85
CA VAL A 145 12.29 -3.41 42.55
C VAL A 145 11.19 -3.91 41.60
N GLN A 146 10.81 -3.13 40.59
CA GLN A 146 9.77 -3.53 39.62
C GLN A 146 10.08 -3.01 38.21
N ALA A 147 9.75 -3.84 37.22
CA ALA A 147 9.63 -3.46 35.81
C ALA A 147 8.25 -3.95 35.32
N ILE A 148 7.40 -3.03 34.85
CA ILE A 148 5.99 -3.28 34.59
C ILE A 148 5.74 -2.97 33.10
N SER A 149 5.17 -3.92 32.34
CA SER A 149 4.71 -3.64 30.98
C SER A 149 3.60 -2.60 30.98
N ARG A 150 3.41 -1.85 29.90
CA ARG A 150 2.35 -0.84 29.84
C ARG A 150 0.96 -1.39 30.22
N GLY A 151 0.64 -2.62 29.77
CA GLY A 151 -0.67 -3.19 29.99
C GLY A 151 -1.80 -2.31 29.48
N ASP A 152 -2.83 -2.13 30.30
CA ASP A 152 -3.97 -1.24 30.02
C ASP A 152 -3.71 0.24 30.40
N GLY A 153 -2.50 0.53 30.89
CA GLY A 153 -2.07 1.85 31.35
C GLY A 153 -2.31 2.09 32.85
N VAL A 154 -3.03 1.22 33.53
CA VAL A 154 -3.22 1.20 34.99
C VAL A 154 -2.45 0.06 35.62
N SER A 155 -2.46 -1.12 34.97
CA SER A 155 -1.76 -2.32 35.41
C SER A 155 -1.11 -3.05 34.23
N GLY A 156 -0.02 -3.78 34.48
CA GLY A 156 0.73 -4.52 33.48
C GLY A 156 1.34 -5.80 34.00
N GLN A 157 2.00 -6.52 33.12
CA GLN A 157 2.73 -7.74 33.44
C GLN A 157 4.03 -7.42 34.20
N ASP A 158 4.42 -8.32 35.10
CA ASP A 158 5.71 -8.23 35.81
C ASP A 158 6.85 -8.68 34.90
N TRP A 159 7.64 -7.74 34.47
CA TRP A 159 8.87 -7.98 33.69
C TRP A 159 10.15 -7.87 34.50
N THR A 160 10.06 -7.77 35.83
CA THR A 160 11.22 -7.52 36.73
C THR A 160 12.33 -8.55 36.55
N HIS A 161 11.95 -9.85 36.41
CA HIS A 161 12.93 -10.91 36.20
C HIS A 161 13.73 -10.73 34.89
N HIS A 162 13.05 -10.37 33.80
CA HIS A 162 13.68 -10.11 32.51
C HIS A 162 14.48 -8.81 32.53
N ALA A 163 13.92 -7.74 33.12
CA ALA A 163 14.55 -6.43 33.20
C ALA A 163 15.93 -6.48 33.90
N ARG A 164 16.07 -7.28 34.94
CA ARG A 164 17.36 -7.47 35.65
C ARG A 164 18.43 -8.12 34.78
N ARG A 165 18.07 -8.75 33.66
CA ARG A 165 19.00 -9.38 32.72
C ARG A 165 19.38 -8.45 31.56
N VAL A 166 18.64 -7.38 31.34
CA VAL A 166 18.88 -6.40 30.26
C VAL A 166 19.98 -5.44 30.68
N PRO A 167 21.16 -5.44 30.02
CA PRO A 167 22.29 -4.60 30.42
C PRO A 167 21.97 -3.08 30.37
N ALA A 168 21.02 -2.67 29.53
CA ALA A 168 20.58 -1.29 29.42
C ALA A 168 19.74 -0.80 30.60
N ILE A 169 19.30 -1.72 31.48
CA ILE A 169 18.53 -1.38 32.69
C ILE A 169 19.47 -1.53 33.89
N PRO A 170 19.97 -0.44 34.50
CA PRO A 170 20.81 -0.53 35.69
C PRO A 170 20.09 -1.24 36.82
N ALA A 171 20.71 -2.28 37.42
CA ALA A 171 20.14 -2.94 38.60
C ALA A 171 20.18 -2.03 39.82
N GLN A 172 21.12 -1.09 39.85
CA GLN A 172 21.32 -0.13 40.92
C GLN A 172 21.63 1.28 40.36
N LEU A 173 21.00 2.29 40.97
CA LEU A 173 21.19 3.71 40.64
C LEU A 173 21.69 4.48 41.88
N PRO A 174 22.46 5.57 41.73
CA PRO A 174 22.88 6.43 42.82
C PRO A 174 21.73 7.36 43.27
N TRP A 175 20.58 6.77 43.64
CA TRP A 175 19.38 7.51 44.04
C TRP A 175 18.69 6.79 45.21
N GLN A 176 18.47 7.51 46.32
CA GLN A 176 17.95 6.88 47.54
C GLN A 176 16.43 6.94 47.67
N GLU A 177 15.78 7.91 47.04
CA GLU A 177 14.32 8.02 47.08
C GLU A 177 13.67 7.07 46.08
N THR A 178 12.35 6.89 46.21
CA THR A 178 11.59 6.12 45.20
C THR A 178 11.61 6.84 43.85
N LEU A 179 12.11 6.15 42.85
CA LEU A 179 12.23 6.65 41.48
C LEU A 179 11.29 5.85 40.57
N VAL A 180 10.40 6.55 39.84
CA VAL A 180 9.53 5.96 38.82
C VAL A 180 9.96 6.51 37.47
N LEU A 181 10.37 5.64 36.55
CA LEU A 181 10.75 5.97 35.19
C LEU A 181 9.80 5.33 34.19
N GLN A 182 9.45 6.05 33.13
CA GLN A 182 8.70 5.52 31.99
C GLN A 182 9.58 5.58 30.74
N GLY A 183 9.65 4.47 30.02
CA GLY A 183 10.52 4.34 28.88
C GLY A 183 10.04 3.31 27.87
N GLU A 184 10.85 3.12 26.84
CA GLU A 184 10.64 2.15 25.77
C GLU A 184 11.83 1.18 25.73
N LEU A 185 11.56 -0.13 25.83
CA LEU A 185 12.53 -1.16 25.53
C LEU A 185 12.57 -1.37 24.03
N TYR A 186 13.71 -1.16 23.41
CA TYR A 186 13.86 -1.20 21.97
C TYR A 186 14.89 -2.23 21.50
N LEU A 187 14.78 -2.67 20.25
CA LEU A 187 15.80 -3.47 19.59
C LEU A 187 16.99 -2.57 19.23
N ARG A 188 18.19 -2.89 19.72
CA ARG A 188 19.42 -2.21 19.30
C ARG A 188 19.70 -2.51 17.84
N LEU A 189 19.94 -1.47 17.06
CA LEU A 189 20.25 -1.51 15.65
C LEU A 189 21.48 -0.65 15.38
N ASP A 190 22.37 -1.14 14.52
CA ASP A 190 23.54 -0.36 14.11
C ASP A 190 23.20 0.45 12.85
N GLU A 191 23.49 1.77 12.90
CA GLU A 191 23.32 2.68 11.76
C GLU A 191 21.95 2.57 11.06
N HIS A 192 20.88 2.42 11.84
CA HIS A 192 19.54 2.21 11.30
C HIS A 192 18.95 3.49 10.72
N VAL A 193 18.68 3.51 9.42
CA VAL A 193 17.97 4.60 8.72
C VAL A 193 16.53 4.20 8.44
N GLN A 194 15.59 4.80 9.16
CA GLN A 194 14.18 4.44 9.09
C GLN A 194 13.58 4.56 7.69
N ALA A 195 13.96 5.60 6.93
CA ALA A 195 13.47 5.84 5.56
C ALA A 195 13.78 4.70 4.59
N THR A 196 14.85 3.95 4.81
CA THR A 196 15.30 2.87 3.91
C THR A 196 15.04 1.47 4.45
N ALA A 197 15.19 1.28 5.76
CA ALA A 197 15.08 -0.03 6.41
C ALA A 197 13.68 -0.32 6.97
N GLY A 198 12.84 0.72 7.19
CA GLY A 198 11.53 0.58 7.82
C GLY A 198 11.64 0.14 9.29
N SER A 199 10.55 -0.37 9.86
CA SER A 199 10.52 -0.77 11.29
C SER A 199 11.26 -2.09 11.59
N VAL A 200 11.64 -2.87 10.60
CA VAL A 200 12.31 -4.19 10.69
C VAL A 200 11.70 -5.13 11.74
N ASN A 201 10.41 -4.92 12.06
CA ASN A 201 9.68 -5.60 13.14
C ASN A 201 10.35 -5.47 14.52
N ALA A 202 10.99 -4.33 14.79
CA ALA A 202 11.78 -4.11 16.00
C ALA A 202 10.96 -4.33 17.28
N ARG A 203 9.78 -3.72 17.37
CA ARG A 203 8.84 -3.90 18.49
C ARG A 203 8.46 -5.35 18.71
N SER A 204 8.03 -6.06 17.66
CA SER A 204 7.61 -7.46 17.75
C SER A 204 8.73 -8.40 18.20
N LYS A 205 9.97 -8.12 17.78
CA LYS A 205 11.14 -8.88 18.23
C LYS A 205 11.37 -8.72 19.73
N VAL A 206 11.34 -7.48 20.25
CA VAL A 206 11.50 -7.22 21.69
C VAL A 206 10.34 -7.83 22.48
N ALA A 207 9.10 -7.63 22.04
CA ALA A 207 7.92 -8.23 22.67
C ALA A 207 8.03 -9.76 22.73
N GLY A 208 8.44 -10.40 21.63
CA GLY A 208 8.66 -11.85 21.57
C GLY A 208 9.77 -12.34 22.49
N MET A 209 10.87 -11.57 22.65
CA MET A 209 11.95 -11.90 23.61
C MET A 209 11.43 -11.85 25.06
N LEU A 210 10.66 -10.83 25.40
CA LEU A 210 10.11 -10.63 26.75
C LEU A 210 8.92 -11.54 27.09
N ALA A 211 8.27 -12.12 26.10
CA ALA A 211 7.18 -13.08 26.29
C ALA A 211 7.68 -14.52 26.62
N ARG A 212 8.96 -14.80 26.38
CA ARG A 212 9.54 -16.12 26.70
C ARG A 212 9.66 -16.32 28.21
N SER A 213 9.62 -17.56 28.67
CA SER A 213 9.83 -17.90 30.10
C SER A 213 11.22 -17.51 30.60
N THR A 214 12.21 -17.52 29.71
CA THR A 214 13.61 -17.14 30.03
C THR A 214 14.16 -16.24 28.92
N LEU A 215 14.84 -15.16 29.31
CA LEU A 215 15.58 -14.28 28.40
C LEU A 215 17.06 -14.70 28.40
N SER A 216 17.59 -15.10 27.25
CA SER A 216 19.01 -15.41 27.10
C SER A 216 19.90 -14.17 27.28
N ALA A 217 21.14 -14.31 27.68
CA ALA A 217 22.08 -13.20 27.78
C ALA A 217 22.32 -12.54 26.40
N GLN A 218 22.30 -13.34 25.34
CA GLN A 218 22.45 -12.84 23.97
C GLN A 218 21.25 -11.99 23.55
N ASP A 219 20.01 -12.45 23.79
CA ASP A 219 18.80 -11.67 23.49
C ASP A 219 18.74 -10.40 24.36
N ALA A 220 19.10 -10.51 25.65
CA ALA A 220 19.10 -9.38 26.56
C ALA A 220 20.07 -8.26 26.12
N ALA A 221 21.22 -8.61 25.55
CA ALA A 221 22.20 -7.64 25.03
C ALA A 221 21.67 -6.85 23.81
N LEU A 222 20.72 -7.43 23.06
CA LEU A 222 20.06 -6.76 21.94
C LEU A 222 18.99 -5.75 22.35
N ILE A 223 18.61 -5.72 23.65
CA ILE A 223 17.57 -4.82 24.14
C ILE A 223 18.20 -3.55 24.68
N GLY A 224 17.81 -2.40 24.14
CA GLY A 224 18.12 -1.07 24.66
C GLY A 224 16.98 -0.48 25.46
N LEU A 225 17.23 0.61 26.17
CA LEU A 225 16.24 1.36 26.93
C LEU A 225 16.32 2.85 26.59
N PHE A 226 15.20 3.44 26.19
CA PHE A 226 15.03 4.88 26.06
C PHE A 226 14.06 5.36 27.13
N VAL A 227 14.55 6.07 28.14
CA VAL A 227 13.71 6.68 29.20
C VAL A 227 13.18 8.01 28.68
N TRP A 228 11.90 8.06 28.35
CA TRP A 228 11.30 9.26 27.79
C TRP A 228 10.60 10.15 28.84
N ASP A 229 10.38 9.68 30.05
CA ASP A 229 9.89 10.49 31.16
C ASP A 229 10.29 9.97 32.54
N TRP A 230 10.37 10.90 33.46
CA TRP A 230 10.53 10.69 34.90
C TRP A 230 9.32 11.34 35.61
N PRO A 231 8.17 10.65 35.76
CA PRO A 231 6.92 11.23 36.27
C PRO A 231 7.04 11.95 37.62
N THR A 232 7.82 11.39 38.55
CA THR A 232 8.04 11.95 39.89
C THR A 232 9.22 12.89 39.97
N GLY A 233 9.92 13.13 38.85
CA GLY A 233 11.09 13.99 38.77
C GLY A 233 10.76 15.49 38.69
N PRO A 234 11.81 16.33 38.45
CA PRO A 234 11.67 17.78 38.36
C PRO A 234 10.58 18.25 37.41
N ALA A 235 9.93 19.36 37.72
CA ALA A 235 8.88 19.92 36.87
C ALA A 235 9.43 20.45 35.54
N SER A 236 10.62 21.02 35.54
CA SER A 236 11.33 21.55 34.37
C SER A 236 11.88 20.43 33.50
N MET A 237 11.68 20.50 32.20
CA MET A 237 12.22 19.50 31.25
C MET A 237 13.75 19.47 31.21
N PRO A 238 14.49 20.61 31.19
CA PRO A 238 15.93 20.61 31.26
C PRO A 238 16.48 19.93 32.52
N GLU A 239 15.88 20.18 33.68
CA GLU A 239 16.31 19.57 34.96
C GLU A 239 16.03 18.04 34.95
N ARG A 240 14.90 17.60 34.40
CA ARG A 240 14.63 16.17 34.23
C ARG A 240 15.66 15.49 33.34
N MET A 241 15.98 16.10 32.21
CA MET A 241 16.95 15.52 31.26
C MET A 241 18.35 15.51 31.86
N ALA A 242 18.76 16.57 32.58
CA ALA A 242 20.02 16.59 33.30
C ALA A 242 20.08 15.53 34.41
N GLY A 243 18.99 15.36 35.17
CA GLY A 243 18.86 14.31 36.17
C GLY A 243 18.91 12.89 35.58
N LEU A 244 18.21 12.64 34.48
CA LEU A 244 18.25 11.34 33.77
C LEU A 244 19.65 11.03 33.25
N LYS A 245 20.35 12.04 32.70
CA LYS A 245 21.76 11.92 32.29
C LYS A 245 22.67 11.59 33.47
N ALA A 246 22.51 12.26 34.62
CA ALA A 246 23.28 11.97 35.83
C ALA A 246 23.01 10.55 36.38
N LEU A 247 21.86 9.97 36.09
CA LEU A 247 21.51 8.57 36.42
C LEU A 247 21.98 7.56 35.36
N GLY A 248 22.68 8.00 34.30
CA GLY A 248 23.21 7.13 33.24
C GLY A 248 22.29 6.88 32.05
N PHE A 249 21.17 7.63 31.94
CA PHE A 249 20.26 7.56 30.78
C PHE A 249 20.58 8.68 29.78
N ASP A 250 21.78 8.63 29.18
CA ASP A 250 22.30 9.68 28.30
C ASP A 250 21.42 9.92 27.07
N ASP A 251 20.85 8.88 26.48
CA ASP A 251 19.97 8.95 25.32
C ASP A 251 18.75 9.83 25.57
N SER A 252 18.24 9.86 26.81
CA SER A 252 17.10 10.70 27.20
C SER A 252 17.39 12.19 27.00
N ALA A 253 18.57 12.64 27.40
CA ALA A 253 18.99 14.01 27.20
C ALA A 253 19.40 14.30 25.76
N HIS A 254 20.11 13.37 25.12
CA HIS A 254 20.59 13.51 23.74
C HIS A 254 19.46 13.67 22.73
N TYR A 255 18.41 12.85 22.85
CA TYR A 255 17.28 12.84 21.93
C TYR A 255 16.09 13.72 22.35
N SER A 256 16.20 14.50 23.43
CA SER A 256 15.19 15.48 23.82
C SER A 256 15.62 16.89 23.39
N GLN A 257 14.94 17.43 22.39
CA GLN A 257 15.31 18.72 21.81
C GLN A 257 14.22 19.77 22.06
N PRO A 258 14.60 21.03 22.40
CA PRO A 258 13.62 22.10 22.49
C PRO A 258 12.98 22.40 21.13
N LEU A 259 11.73 22.86 21.17
CA LEU A 259 10.93 23.10 19.98
C LEU A 259 10.24 24.46 20.06
N ASP A 260 10.51 25.34 19.08
CA ASP A 260 9.90 26.68 19.04
C ASP A 260 8.66 26.72 18.15
N ASN A 261 8.64 25.96 17.05
CA ASN A 261 7.59 26.08 16.06
C ASN A 261 7.43 24.80 15.20
N PHE A 262 6.39 24.80 14.37
CA PHE A 262 6.08 23.70 13.44
C PHE A 262 7.24 23.37 12.48
N ALA A 263 7.91 24.39 11.93
CA ALA A 263 9.02 24.16 10.99
C ALA A 263 10.21 23.42 11.63
N GLN A 264 10.48 23.65 12.92
CA GLN A 264 11.47 22.86 13.64
C GLN A 264 10.98 21.43 13.88
N ALA A 265 9.70 21.24 14.21
CA ALA A 265 9.13 19.89 14.38
C ALA A 265 9.26 19.07 13.10
N GLN A 266 8.99 19.70 11.95
CA GLN A 266 9.13 19.09 10.63
C GLN A 266 10.60 18.72 10.34
N ARG A 267 11.54 19.62 10.63
CA ARG A 267 12.98 19.35 10.45
C ARG A 267 13.47 18.19 11.32
N TRP A 268 13.11 18.16 12.61
CA TRP A 268 13.50 17.05 13.49
C TRP A 268 12.88 15.72 13.06
N ARG A 269 11.60 15.73 12.67
CA ARG A 269 10.91 14.55 12.15
C ARG A 269 11.61 13.99 10.91
N GLU A 270 11.96 14.85 9.95
CA GLU A 270 12.68 14.48 8.73
C GLU A 270 14.11 14.03 9.04
N TYR A 271 14.81 14.72 9.95
CA TYR A 271 16.15 14.37 10.34
C TYR A 271 16.22 12.95 10.92
N TRP A 272 15.41 12.61 11.91
CA TRP A 272 15.40 11.27 12.50
C TRP A 272 14.83 10.20 11.57
N TYR A 273 14.05 10.57 10.57
CA TYR A 273 13.60 9.64 9.54
C TYR A 273 14.70 9.22 8.57
N ARG A 274 15.63 10.15 8.22
CA ARG A 274 16.65 9.96 7.17
C ARG A 274 18.06 9.73 7.68
N ASN A 275 18.33 9.93 8.95
CA ASN A 275 19.66 9.77 9.51
C ASN A 275 19.74 8.54 10.42
N PRO A 276 20.95 7.98 10.61
CA PRO A 276 21.16 6.81 11.44
C PRO A 276 20.75 7.03 12.90
N LEU A 277 20.06 6.04 13.46
CA LEU A 277 19.68 5.96 14.87
C LEU A 277 20.03 4.55 15.41
N PRO A 278 20.25 4.38 16.71
CA PRO A 278 20.49 3.06 17.31
C PRO A 278 19.20 2.26 17.53
N PHE A 279 18.07 2.74 17.06
CA PHE A 279 16.75 2.14 17.19
C PHE A 279 15.84 2.50 16.01
N ALA A 280 14.83 1.67 15.77
CA ALA A 280 13.74 1.99 14.85
C ALA A 280 12.81 3.04 15.46
N THR A 281 12.18 3.87 14.61
CA THR A 281 11.23 4.90 15.01
C THR A 281 9.99 4.85 14.13
N ASP A 282 8.82 5.25 14.65
CA ASP A 282 7.59 5.34 13.87
C ASP A 282 7.04 6.78 13.76
N GLY A 283 7.86 7.76 14.11
CA GLY A 283 7.55 9.18 14.10
C GLY A 283 8.31 9.97 15.14
N VAL A 284 7.67 11.03 15.63
CA VAL A 284 8.17 11.87 16.71
C VAL A 284 7.11 12.05 17.80
N ILE A 285 7.58 12.29 19.02
CA ILE A 285 6.77 12.73 20.16
C ILE A 285 6.98 14.22 20.34
N ILE A 286 5.88 14.98 20.36
CA ILE A 286 5.89 16.41 20.70
C ILE A 286 5.26 16.56 22.07
N ARG A 287 5.86 17.33 22.95
CA ARG A 287 5.41 17.46 24.33
C ARG A 287 5.65 18.85 24.90
N GLN A 288 4.87 19.23 25.91
CA GLN A 288 5.17 20.36 26.77
C GLN A 288 6.16 19.91 27.85
N GLY A 289 7.15 20.73 28.15
CA GLY A 289 8.10 20.47 29.22
C GLY A 289 7.45 20.54 30.58
N GLN A 290 6.56 21.54 30.79
CA GLN A 290 5.72 21.62 31.97
C GLN A 290 4.54 20.66 31.86
N ARG A 291 4.22 19.98 32.94
CA ARG A 291 3.16 18.98 33.03
C ARG A 291 2.54 18.94 34.42
N PRO A 292 1.33 18.38 34.60
CA PRO A 292 0.75 18.19 35.92
C PRO A 292 1.62 17.28 36.80
N PRO A 293 1.61 17.46 38.13
CA PRO A 293 2.25 16.52 39.05
C PRO A 293 1.74 15.09 38.84
N ALA A 294 2.60 14.09 39.02
CA ALA A 294 2.32 12.67 38.76
C ALA A 294 1.02 12.16 39.43
N GLN A 295 0.70 12.67 40.62
CA GLN A 295 -0.51 12.30 41.38
C GLN A 295 -1.83 12.71 40.68
N ARG A 296 -1.77 13.62 39.70
CA ARG A 296 -2.91 14.07 38.91
C ARG A 296 -3.03 13.39 37.54
N TRP A 297 -2.11 12.47 37.23
CA TRP A 297 -2.19 11.73 35.97
C TRP A 297 -3.36 10.76 36.01
N GLN A 298 -4.02 10.62 34.87
CA GLN A 298 -5.20 9.77 34.72
C GLN A 298 -4.92 8.69 33.68
N ALA A 299 -5.67 7.60 33.74
CA ALA A 299 -5.59 6.50 32.78
C ALA A 299 -6.20 6.87 31.41
N LYS A 300 -5.74 7.97 30.82
CA LYS A 300 -6.13 8.45 29.49
C LYS A 300 -4.94 9.13 28.81
N ALA A 301 -5.01 9.30 27.50
CA ALA A 301 -3.96 9.99 26.73
C ALA A 301 -3.71 11.39 27.32
N PRO A 302 -2.45 11.71 27.71
CA PRO A 302 -2.09 13.01 28.28
C PRO A 302 -2.28 14.13 27.25
N TYR A 303 -2.85 15.26 27.64
CA TYR A 303 -3.04 16.41 26.74
C TYR A 303 -1.74 17.16 26.42
N TRP A 304 -0.69 16.96 27.20
CA TRP A 304 0.61 17.63 27.06
C TRP A 304 1.64 16.83 26.22
N ILE A 305 1.24 15.68 25.67
CA ILE A 305 2.05 14.85 24.82
C ILE A 305 1.21 14.38 23.63
N ALA A 306 1.79 14.42 22.43
CA ALA A 306 1.19 13.88 21.23
C ALA A 306 2.24 13.24 20.33
N ALA A 307 1.85 12.27 19.53
CA ALA A 307 2.67 11.60 18.54
C ALA A 307 2.35 12.10 17.13
N TRP A 308 3.37 12.41 16.35
CA TRP A 308 3.27 12.68 14.92
C TRP A 308 4.05 11.61 14.15
N LYS A 309 3.31 10.62 13.62
CA LYS A 309 3.90 9.48 12.93
C LYS A 309 4.48 9.83 11.56
N TYR A 310 5.39 9.00 11.06
CA TYR A 310 5.85 9.07 9.68
C TYR A 310 4.71 8.75 8.70
N PRO A 311 4.85 9.13 7.42
CA PRO A 311 3.92 8.67 6.39
C PRO A 311 3.85 7.14 6.39
N TYR A 312 2.68 6.62 6.10
CA TYR A 312 2.51 5.17 6.00
C TYR A 312 3.35 4.60 4.86
N ALA A 313 4.09 3.53 5.12
CA ALA A 313 4.76 2.75 4.10
C ALA A 313 3.77 1.83 3.35
N GLN A 314 2.65 1.49 4.01
CA GLN A 314 1.56 0.69 3.46
C GLN A 314 0.22 1.39 3.72
N VAL A 315 -0.70 1.30 2.76
CA VAL A 315 -2.07 1.81 2.90
C VAL A 315 -3.08 0.67 2.79
N LEU A 316 -4.10 0.75 3.64
CA LEU A 316 -5.24 -0.16 3.60
C LEU A 316 -6.21 0.27 2.49
N ALA A 317 -6.44 -0.61 1.51
CA ALA A 317 -7.30 -0.34 0.37
C ALA A 317 -8.45 -1.34 0.26
N ASP A 318 -9.67 -0.85 -0.01
CA ASP A 318 -10.85 -1.70 -0.22
C ASP A 318 -10.93 -2.13 -1.69
N VAL A 319 -11.12 -3.41 -1.95
CA VAL A 319 -11.29 -3.98 -3.28
C VAL A 319 -12.74 -3.76 -3.74
N ARG A 320 -12.93 -3.02 -4.84
CA ARG A 320 -14.24 -2.78 -5.45
C ARG A 320 -14.60 -3.85 -6.46
N ARG A 321 -13.62 -4.29 -7.26
CA ARG A 321 -13.82 -5.25 -8.35
C ARG A 321 -12.54 -6.02 -8.62
N VAL A 322 -12.68 -7.25 -9.08
CA VAL A 322 -11.61 -8.08 -9.62
C VAL A 322 -11.82 -8.25 -11.11
N ASN A 323 -10.88 -7.83 -11.92
CA ASN A 323 -10.91 -7.98 -13.37
C ASN A 323 -9.81 -8.96 -13.80
N PHE A 324 -10.12 -9.85 -14.73
CA PHE A 324 -9.14 -10.79 -15.29
C PHE A 324 -8.74 -10.32 -16.68
N ASN A 325 -7.61 -9.64 -16.79
CA ASN A 325 -7.06 -9.23 -18.08
C ASN A 325 -6.32 -10.39 -18.73
N ILE A 326 -6.65 -10.69 -19.96
CA ILE A 326 -6.03 -11.78 -20.71
C ILE A 326 -5.19 -11.17 -21.83
N GLY A 327 -3.88 -11.39 -21.75
CA GLY A 327 -2.93 -10.91 -22.75
C GLY A 327 -3.02 -11.71 -24.06
N ARG A 328 -2.46 -11.20 -25.16
CA ARG A 328 -2.48 -11.85 -26.47
C ARG A 328 -1.91 -13.29 -26.50
N SER A 329 -1.03 -13.62 -25.57
CA SER A 329 -0.46 -14.96 -25.41
C SER A 329 -1.29 -15.91 -24.55
N GLY A 330 -2.47 -15.47 -24.07
CA GLY A 330 -3.30 -16.23 -23.14
C GLY A 330 -2.97 -16.04 -21.65
N ARG A 331 -1.92 -15.27 -21.31
CA ARG A 331 -1.57 -15.00 -19.91
C ARG A 331 -2.66 -14.21 -19.21
N ILE A 332 -3.24 -14.79 -18.18
CA ILE A 332 -4.26 -14.17 -17.34
C ILE A 332 -3.57 -13.36 -16.23
N THR A 333 -3.91 -12.10 -16.12
CA THR A 333 -3.40 -11.18 -15.10
C THR A 333 -4.58 -10.56 -14.34
N PRO A 334 -4.87 -10.99 -13.11
CA PRO A 334 -5.88 -10.36 -12.28
C PRO A 334 -5.46 -8.95 -11.89
N VAL A 335 -6.40 -8.01 -12.02
CA VAL A 335 -6.25 -6.59 -11.65
C VAL A 335 -7.39 -6.22 -10.72
N LEU A 336 -7.04 -5.64 -9.58
CA LEU A 336 -8.00 -5.16 -8.61
C LEU A 336 -8.30 -3.69 -8.88
N ASP A 337 -9.58 -3.34 -9.02
CA ASP A 337 -10.05 -1.96 -8.91
C ASP A 337 -10.31 -1.68 -7.43
N LEU A 338 -9.74 -0.60 -6.93
CA LEU A 338 -9.79 -0.21 -5.53
C LEU A 338 -10.70 0.99 -5.31
N VAL A 339 -11.24 1.15 -4.12
CA VAL A 339 -11.61 2.47 -3.63
C VAL A 339 -10.32 3.30 -3.66
N PRO A 340 -10.30 4.47 -4.33
CA PRO A 340 -9.07 5.23 -4.47
C PRO A 340 -8.46 5.55 -3.11
N VAL A 341 -7.20 5.19 -2.92
CA VAL A 341 -6.43 5.50 -1.71
C VAL A 341 -5.21 6.33 -2.07
N ARG A 342 -4.75 7.14 -1.13
CA ARG A 342 -3.54 7.94 -1.30
C ARG A 342 -2.39 7.29 -0.54
N LEU A 343 -1.29 7.06 -1.23
CA LEU A 343 -0.04 6.60 -0.65
C LEU A 343 1.07 7.51 -1.17
N ASP A 344 1.71 8.23 -0.25
CA ASP A 344 2.62 9.32 -0.55
C ASP A 344 1.89 10.42 -1.38
N ASP A 345 2.43 10.88 -2.49
CA ASP A 345 1.84 11.86 -3.41
C ASP A 345 0.89 11.23 -4.45
N ARG A 346 0.68 9.91 -4.42
CA ARG A 346 -0.02 9.15 -5.47
C ARG A 346 -1.40 8.70 -5.04
N GLN A 347 -2.34 8.82 -5.97
CA GLN A 347 -3.65 8.18 -5.85
C GLN A 347 -3.62 6.82 -6.55
N ILE A 348 -3.90 5.76 -5.79
CA ILE A 348 -3.91 4.38 -6.26
C ILE A 348 -5.38 3.93 -6.34
N SER A 349 -5.84 3.60 -7.54
CA SER A 349 -7.20 3.09 -7.80
C SER A 349 -7.19 1.70 -8.45
N ARG A 350 -6.02 1.20 -8.87
CA ARG A 350 -5.87 -0.09 -9.53
C ARG A 350 -4.53 -0.72 -9.18
N ILE A 351 -4.53 -2.05 -9.02
CA ILE A 351 -3.31 -2.80 -8.72
C ILE A 351 -3.34 -4.18 -9.38
N SER A 352 -2.21 -4.60 -9.93
CA SER A 352 -2.06 -5.95 -10.49
C SER A 352 -1.70 -6.94 -9.39
N VAL A 353 -2.36 -8.12 -9.41
CA VAL A 353 -1.99 -9.24 -8.55
C VAL A 353 -0.79 -10.02 -9.10
N GLY A 354 -0.50 -9.88 -10.40
CA GLY A 354 0.64 -10.49 -11.08
C GLY A 354 0.29 -11.77 -11.83
N SER A 355 -0.30 -12.79 -11.20
CA SER A 355 -0.69 -14.03 -11.87
C SER A 355 -2.02 -14.59 -11.35
N LEU A 356 -2.69 -15.41 -12.15
CA LEU A 356 -3.91 -16.12 -11.75
C LEU A 356 -3.63 -17.04 -10.55
N GLN A 357 -2.54 -17.78 -10.57
CA GLN A 357 -2.12 -18.66 -9.46
C GLN A 357 -1.97 -17.90 -8.14
N ARG A 358 -1.31 -16.73 -8.16
CA ARG A 358 -1.19 -15.89 -6.96
C ARG A 358 -2.54 -15.39 -6.49
N TRP A 359 -3.43 -14.99 -7.41
CA TRP A 359 -4.78 -14.56 -7.06
C TRP A 359 -5.58 -15.69 -6.43
N GLN A 360 -5.52 -16.91 -7.00
CA GLN A 360 -6.17 -18.10 -6.43
C GLN A 360 -5.69 -18.41 -5.01
N ALA A 361 -4.36 -18.31 -4.78
CA ALA A 361 -3.80 -18.51 -3.43
C ALA A 361 -4.25 -17.45 -2.43
N LEU A 362 -4.42 -16.21 -2.87
CA LEU A 362 -4.89 -15.10 -2.03
C LEU A 362 -6.42 -15.05 -1.90
N ASP A 363 -7.17 -15.62 -2.85
CA ASP A 363 -8.64 -15.59 -2.96
C ASP A 363 -9.25 -14.20 -2.68
N ILE A 364 -8.74 -13.19 -3.38
CA ILE A 364 -9.19 -11.80 -3.19
C ILE A 364 -10.52 -11.59 -3.91
N ARG A 365 -11.50 -11.00 -3.19
CA ARG A 365 -12.84 -10.71 -3.71
C ARG A 365 -13.25 -9.27 -3.42
N PRO A 366 -14.30 -8.76 -4.08
CA PRO A 366 -14.86 -7.46 -3.77
C PRO A 366 -15.26 -7.34 -2.30
N GLY A 367 -14.89 -6.23 -1.68
CA GLY A 367 -15.11 -5.96 -0.25
C GLY A 367 -13.98 -6.43 0.66
N ASP A 368 -12.99 -7.17 0.16
CA ASP A 368 -11.78 -7.48 0.93
C ASP A 368 -10.91 -6.22 1.08
N GLN A 369 -10.17 -6.13 2.19
CA GLN A 369 -9.18 -5.08 2.42
C GLN A 369 -7.77 -5.66 2.23
N ILE A 370 -6.96 -4.92 1.49
CA ILE A 370 -5.60 -5.32 1.14
C ILE A 370 -4.59 -4.26 1.60
N ALA A 371 -3.39 -4.70 1.92
CA ALA A 371 -2.24 -3.83 2.13
C ALA A 371 -1.57 -3.54 0.78
N VAL A 372 -1.35 -2.25 0.53
CA VAL A 372 -0.69 -1.74 -0.68
C VAL A 372 0.52 -0.91 -0.29
N SER A 373 1.68 -1.22 -0.85
CA SER A 373 2.92 -0.43 -0.76
C SER A 373 3.39 0.04 -2.13
N LEU A 374 4.49 0.77 -2.16
CA LEU A 374 5.22 1.11 -3.39
C LEU A 374 6.47 0.25 -3.53
N ALA A 375 6.60 -0.45 -4.65
CA ALA A 375 7.87 -1.07 -5.05
C ALA A 375 8.77 0.00 -5.64
N GLY A 376 9.93 0.23 -5.02
CA GLY A 376 10.71 1.44 -5.27
C GLY A 376 9.89 2.68 -4.90
N LEU A 377 9.99 3.75 -5.68
CA LEU A 377 9.26 5.00 -5.40
C LEU A 377 7.95 5.14 -6.20
N THR A 378 7.58 4.18 -7.05
CA THR A 378 6.59 4.48 -8.09
C THR A 378 5.55 3.40 -8.39
N ILE A 379 5.79 2.13 -8.13
CA ILE A 379 4.93 1.04 -8.61
C ILE A 379 4.10 0.48 -7.46
N PRO A 380 2.77 0.61 -7.47
CA PRO A 380 1.92 0.00 -6.45
C PRO A 380 2.10 -1.52 -6.41
N ARG A 381 2.31 -2.06 -5.22
CA ARG A 381 2.50 -3.48 -4.95
C ARG A 381 1.46 -3.97 -3.94
N LEU A 382 0.81 -5.08 -4.27
CA LEU A 382 -0.03 -5.82 -3.34
C LEU A 382 0.87 -6.62 -2.37
N ASP A 383 0.80 -6.31 -1.10
CA ASP A 383 1.57 -7.00 -0.07
C ASP A 383 0.79 -8.19 0.53
N SER A 384 -0.41 -7.94 1.05
CA SER A 384 -1.21 -8.98 1.72
C SER A 384 -2.71 -8.67 1.67
N VAL A 385 -3.53 -9.67 2.01
CA VAL A 385 -4.94 -9.50 2.37
C VAL A 385 -4.99 -9.25 3.87
N VAL A 386 -5.60 -8.14 4.28
CA VAL A 386 -5.67 -7.72 5.69
C VAL A 386 -6.96 -8.21 6.33
N THR A 387 -8.11 -7.93 5.70
CA THR A 387 -9.41 -8.44 6.15
C THR A 387 -10.20 -8.97 4.96
N ARG A 388 -11.01 -9.98 5.23
CA ARG A 388 -11.89 -10.57 4.21
C ARG A 388 -13.32 -10.13 4.43
N ASN A 389 -14.03 -9.84 3.33
CA ASN A 389 -15.47 -9.58 3.41
C ASN A 389 -16.22 -10.84 3.86
N VAL A 390 -17.18 -10.67 4.74
CA VAL A 390 -18.04 -11.78 5.23
C VAL A 390 -18.87 -12.35 4.07
N GLU A 391 -19.43 -11.47 3.24
CA GLU A 391 -20.19 -11.86 2.06
C GLU A 391 -19.23 -12.02 0.88
N ARG A 392 -18.92 -13.28 0.56
CA ARG A 392 -18.01 -13.61 -0.53
C ARG A 392 -18.79 -13.77 -1.84
N ALA A 393 -18.80 -12.72 -2.65
CA ALA A 393 -19.43 -12.75 -3.96
C ALA A 393 -18.78 -13.82 -4.86
N GLU A 394 -19.59 -14.57 -5.60
CA GLU A 394 -19.07 -15.42 -6.66
C GLU A 394 -18.47 -14.58 -7.78
N LEU A 395 -17.36 -15.04 -8.33
CA LEU A 395 -16.67 -14.40 -9.44
C LEU A 395 -16.55 -15.38 -10.59
N TRP A 396 -16.81 -14.89 -11.79
CA TRP A 396 -16.40 -15.62 -12.97
C TRP A 396 -14.86 -15.57 -13.08
N VAL A 397 -14.24 -16.73 -13.08
CA VAL A 397 -12.79 -16.87 -13.16
C VAL A 397 -12.45 -17.58 -14.46
N PRO A 398 -11.65 -16.98 -15.37
CA PRO A 398 -11.26 -17.62 -16.60
C PRO A 398 -10.37 -18.84 -16.31
N ARG A 399 -10.63 -19.95 -17.00
CA ARG A 399 -9.80 -21.15 -16.91
C ARG A 399 -8.53 -20.96 -17.73
N ALA A 400 -7.38 -21.31 -17.15
CA ALA A 400 -6.09 -21.09 -17.80
C ALA A 400 -5.94 -21.87 -19.13
N GLU A 401 -6.55 -23.05 -19.19
CA GLU A 401 -6.52 -23.93 -20.37
C GLU A 401 -7.27 -23.39 -21.59
N ASP A 402 -8.24 -22.49 -21.39
CA ASP A 402 -9.02 -21.90 -22.48
C ASP A 402 -8.23 -20.82 -23.25
N PHE A 403 -7.13 -20.32 -22.66
CA PHE A 403 -6.40 -19.17 -23.18
C PHE A 403 -4.92 -19.50 -23.45
N HIS A 404 -4.54 -19.44 -24.72
CA HIS A 404 -3.17 -19.68 -25.18
C HIS A 404 -2.82 -18.76 -26.37
N GLY A 405 -1.63 -18.89 -26.92
CA GLY A 405 -1.13 -18.04 -28.02
C GLY A 405 -1.96 -18.12 -29.31
N LEU A 406 -2.79 -19.14 -29.48
CA LEU A 406 -3.60 -19.36 -30.68
C LEU A 406 -5.12 -19.29 -30.40
N SER A 407 -5.56 -18.92 -29.20
CA SER A 407 -6.99 -18.71 -28.89
C SER A 407 -7.46 -17.29 -29.17
N CYS A 408 -8.76 -17.06 -29.27
CA CYS A 408 -9.40 -15.73 -29.31
C CYS A 408 -8.95 -14.84 -30.48
N TRP A 409 -9.17 -15.29 -31.69
CA TRP A 409 -8.95 -14.53 -32.92
C TRP A 409 -10.10 -13.60 -33.30
N ARG A 410 -11.26 -13.76 -32.65
CA ARG A 410 -12.49 -12.99 -32.88
C ARG A 410 -13.06 -12.44 -31.57
N ALA A 411 -13.91 -11.42 -31.69
CA ALA A 411 -14.61 -10.78 -30.56
C ALA A 411 -15.83 -11.62 -30.10
N THR A 412 -15.61 -12.89 -29.79
CA THR A 412 -16.67 -13.79 -29.30
C THR A 412 -16.82 -13.69 -27.77
N PRO A 413 -18.00 -14.07 -27.21
CA PRO A 413 -18.22 -14.09 -25.76
C PRO A 413 -17.12 -14.88 -25.02
N GLY A 414 -16.50 -14.26 -24.03
CA GLY A 414 -15.37 -14.80 -23.25
C GLY A 414 -14.00 -14.54 -23.86
N CYS A 415 -13.91 -14.17 -25.14
CA CYS A 415 -12.66 -13.87 -25.84
C CYS A 415 -12.30 -12.37 -25.87
N GLU A 416 -13.17 -11.49 -25.44
CA GLU A 416 -13.05 -10.04 -25.64
C GLU A 416 -11.71 -9.48 -25.11
N SER A 417 -11.27 -9.95 -23.95
CA SER A 417 -10.05 -9.45 -23.31
C SER A 417 -8.80 -9.81 -24.12
N GLN A 418 -8.66 -11.06 -24.54
CA GLN A 418 -7.51 -11.51 -25.33
C GLN A 418 -7.55 -10.93 -26.75
N PHE A 419 -8.73 -10.85 -27.36
CA PHE A 419 -8.90 -10.26 -28.69
C PHE A 419 -8.49 -8.78 -28.71
N ARG A 420 -8.93 -7.98 -27.74
CA ARG A 420 -8.50 -6.59 -27.59
C ARG A 420 -6.99 -6.47 -27.36
N ALA A 421 -6.38 -7.42 -26.63
CA ALA A 421 -4.95 -7.46 -26.44
C ALA A 421 -4.21 -7.77 -27.76
N ARG A 422 -4.78 -8.60 -28.65
CA ARG A 422 -4.25 -8.85 -30.01
C ARG A 422 -4.31 -7.60 -30.86
N LEU A 423 -5.45 -6.91 -30.90
CA LEU A 423 -5.60 -5.63 -31.63
C LEU A 423 -4.63 -4.57 -31.12
N SER A 424 -4.46 -4.47 -29.80
CA SER A 424 -3.52 -3.53 -29.18
C SER A 424 -2.07 -3.83 -29.52
N TRP A 425 -1.71 -5.10 -29.64
CA TRP A 425 -0.39 -5.52 -30.12
C TRP A 425 -0.23 -5.22 -31.61
N LEU A 426 -1.23 -5.58 -32.43
CA LEU A 426 -1.22 -5.39 -33.88
C LEU A 426 -0.99 -3.92 -34.25
N GLY A 427 -1.75 -2.99 -33.63
CA GLY A 427 -1.59 -1.55 -33.89
C GLY A 427 -0.42 -0.90 -33.15
N GLY A 428 0.19 -1.57 -32.17
CA GLY A 428 1.25 -1.03 -31.33
C GLY A 428 2.60 -0.88 -32.03
N LYS A 429 3.57 -0.22 -31.36
CA LYS A 429 4.93 0.06 -31.90
C LYS A 429 5.71 -1.21 -32.31
N LYS A 430 5.41 -2.36 -31.68
CA LYS A 430 6.03 -3.66 -31.99
C LYS A 430 5.30 -4.44 -33.09
N GLY A 431 4.11 -3.99 -33.49
CA GLY A 431 3.34 -4.46 -34.62
C GLY A 431 3.43 -3.47 -35.78
N LEU A 432 2.27 -2.98 -36.26
CA LEU A 432 2.19 -2.09 -37.43
C LEU A 432 2.53 -0.62 -37.12
N GLY A 433 2.62 -0.23 -35.84
CA GLY A 433 2.98 1.13 -35.43
C GLY A 433 1.93 2.18 -35.79
N LEU A 434 0.65 1.86 -35.75
CA LEU A 434 -0.44 2.74 -36.17
C LEU A 434 -0.52 4.00 -35.31
N VAL A 435 -0.33 5.15 -35.90
CA VAL A 435 -0.33 6.42 -35.18
C VAL A 435 -1.76 6.80 -34.74
N GLY A 436 -1.93 7.11 -33.46
CA GLY A 436 -3.23 7.49 -32.91
C GLY A 436 -4.22 6.34 -32.70
N VAL A 437 -3.78 5.10 -32.92
CA VAL A 437 -4.60 3.89 -32.73
C VAL A 437 -4.12 3.15 -31.47
N GLY A 438 -4.75 3.46 -30.35
CA GLY A 438 -4.46 2.83 -29.05
C GLY A 438 -5.57 1.87 -28.59
N PRO A 439 -5.42 1.25 -27.40
CA PRO A 439 -6.42 0.33 -26.85
C PRO A 439 -7.84 0.92 -26.80
N GLY A 440 -7.99 2.20 -26.44
CA GLY A 440 -9.29 2.85 -26.39
C GLY A 440 -9.93 3.06 -27.78
N THR A 441 -9.13 3.21 -28.85
CA THR A 441 -9.64 3.25 -30.23
C THR A 441 -10.18 1.89 -30.64
N TRP A 442 -9.41 0.83 -30.38
CA TRP A 442 -9.84 -0.53 -30.64
C TRP A 442 -11.11 -0.90 -29.86
N GLU A 443 -11.18 -0.52 -28.60
CA GLU A 443 -12.37 -0.75 -27.78
C GLU A 443 -13.62 -0.09 -28.36
N LYS A 444 -13.53 1.15 -28.83
CA LYS A 444 -14.65 1.87 -29.49
C LYS A 444 -15.12 1.13 -30.76
N LEU A 445 -14.19 0.67 -31.59
CA LEU A 445 -14.50 -0.03 -32.84
C LEU A 445 -15.16 -1.39 -32.58
N VAL A 446 -14.65 -2.16 -31.62
CA VAL A 446 -15.23 -3.46 -31.22
C VAL A 446 -16.61 -3.27 -30.59
N ASN A 447 -16.76 -2.31 -29.67
CA ASN A 447 -18.03 -2.07 -28.98
C ASN A 447 -19.10 -1.51 -29.94
N ALA A 448 -18.70 -0.82 -31.01
CA ALA A 448 -19.60 -0.38 -32.06
C ALA A 448 -19.93 -1.49 -33.10
N GLY A 449 -19.45 -2.71 -32.92
CA GLY A 449 -19.63 -3.83 -33.85
C GLY A 449 -19.02 -3.59 -35.23
N ARG A 450 -17.95 -2.77 -35.30
CA ARG A 450 -17.26 -2.47 -36.57
C ARG A 450 -16.10 -3.42 -36.82
N ILE A 451 -15.64 -4.14 -35.82
CA ILE A 451 -14.54 -5.10 -35.87
C ILE A 451 -14.97 -6.35 -35.07
N ASP A 452 -14.97 -7.49 -35.72
CA ASP A 452 -15.20 -8.80 -35.13
C ASP A 452 -13.95 -9.69 -35.30
N GLY A 453 -13.26 -9.59 -36.43
CA GLY A 453 -12.00 -10.24 -36.73
C GLY A 453 -10.79 -9.29 -36.64
N LEU A 454 -9.58 -9.89 -36.56
CA LEU A 454 -8.34 -9.15 -36.28
C LEU A 454 -7.97 -8.13 -37.37
N VAL A 455 -8.42 -8.31 -38.61
CA VAL A 455 -8.07 -7.48 -39.78
C VAL A 455 -9.27 -6.79 -40.45
N ASP A 456 -10.48 -6.90 -39.90
CA ASP A 456 -11.71 -6.31 -40.45
C ASP A 456 -11.62 -4.78 -40.63
N TRP A 457 -10.79 -4.13 -39.82
CA TRP A 457 -10.52 -2.71 -39.89
C TRP A 457 -9.89 -2.25 -41.22
N LEU A 458 -9.33 -3.17 -42.03
CA LEU A 458 -8.80 -2.86 -43.36
C LEU A 458 -9.90 -2.47 -44.37
N THR A 459 -11.15 -2.84 -44.11
CA THR A 459 -12.30 -2.52 -44.94
C THR A 459 -13.07 -1.29 -44.47
N LEU A 460 -12.68 -0.67 -43.36
CA LEU A 460 -13.36 0.52 -42.83
C LEU A 460 -13.17 1.72 -43.76
N ASP A 461 -14.27 2.44 -43.94
CA ASP A 461 -14.35 3.68 -44.66
C ASP A 461 -14.90 4.81 -43.75
N GLN A 462 -15.07 6.00 -44.32
CA GLN A 462 -15.62 7.15 -43.61
C GLN A 462 -17.02 6.88 -43.06
N GLY A 463 -17.88 6.17 -43.83
CA GLY A 463 -19.23 5.78 -43.41
C GLY A 463 -19.22 4.78 -42.23
N GLY A 464 -18.30 3.83 -42.26
CA GLY A 464 -18.12 2.85 -41.17
C GLY A 464 -17.68 3.47 -39.84
N LEU A 465 -17.00 4.62 -39.87
CA LEU A 465 -16.59 5.38 -38.69
C LEU A 465 -17.59 6.46 -38.27
N ALA A 466 -18.54 6.78 -39.12
CA ALA A 466 -19.60 7.73 -38.78
C ALA A 466 -20.43 7.19 -37.60
N ASN A 467 -20.83 8.08 -36.70
CA ASN A 467 -21.68 7.75 -35.54
C ASN A 467 -21.04 6.87 -34.45
N ILE A 468 -19.74 6.64 -34.49
CA ILE A 468 -19.07 5.99 -33.35
C ILE A 468 -18.88 7.01 -32.21
N PRO A 469 -19.44 6.77 -31.01
CA PRO A 469 -19.31 7.70 -29.89
C PRO A 469 -17.85 8.02 -29.57
N GLY A 470 -17.53 9.33 -29.55
CA GLY A 470 -16.17 9.81 -29.28
C GLY A 470 -15.18 9.74 -30.45
N LEU A 471 -15.68 9.55 -31.69
CA LEU A 471 -14.92 9.75 -32.92
C LEU A 471 -15.59 10.86 -33.74
N GLY A 472 -15.04 12.08 -33.69
CA GLY A 472 -15.50 13.19 -34.54
C GLY A 472 -14.89 13.12 -35.95
N PRO A 473 -15.39 13.91 -36.92
CA PRO A 473 -14.96 13.85 -38.34
C PRO A 473 -13.44 13.93 -38.54
N ARG A 474 -12.78 14.85 -37.81
CA ARG A 474 -11.31 14.99 -37.91
C ARG A 474 -10.57 13.77 -37.34
N SER A 475 -11.05 13.19 -36.24
CA SER A 475 -10.47 12.01 -35.63
C SER A 475 -10.65 10.77 -36.52
N SER A 476 -11.81 10.63 -37.15
CA SER A 476 -12.12 9.55 -38.09
C SER A 476 -11.23 9.63 -39.34
N ALA A 477 -11.02 10.82 -39.91
CA ALA A 477 -10.15 11.01 -41.05
C ALA A 477 -8.69 10.62 -40.73
N LYS A 478 -8.14 11.10 -39.59
CA LYS A 478 -6.79 10.71 -39.14
C LYS A 478 -6.68 9.22 -38.84
N LEU A 479 -7.74 8.62 -38.31
CA LEU A 479 -7.77 7.17 -38.05
C LEU A 479 -7.70 6.39 -39.36
N LEU A 480 -8.52 6.75 -40.34
CA LEU A 480 -8.49 6.10 -41.68
C LEU A 480 -7.14 6.24 -42.37
N ASP A 481 -6.55 7.41 -42.34
CA ASP A 481 -5.21 7.64 -42.92
C ASP A 481 -4.17 6.70 -42.27
N SER A 482 -4.18 6.60 -40.95
CA SER A 482 -3.30 5.68 -40.21
C SER A 482 -3.55 4.21 -40.54
N LEU A 483 -4.83 3.79 -40.65
CA LEU A 483 -5.21 2.43 -41.02
C LEU A 483 -4.82 2.09 -42.47
N GLN A 484 -5.00 3.02 -43.42
CA GLN A 484 -4.61 2.83 -44.81
C GLN A 484 -3.09 2.75 -44.99
N GLY A 485 -2.34 3.54 -44.22
CA GLY A 485 -0.87 3.50 -44.20
C GLY A 485 -0.31 2.14 -43.79
N ALA A 486 -1.05 1.33 -43.07
CA ALA A 486 -0.66 -0.02 -42.67
C ALA A 486 -0.45 -0.96 -43.87
N ARG A 487 -1.15 -0.74 -44.96
CA ARG A 487 -1.00 -1.57 -46.19
C ARG A 487 0.40 -1.54 -46.77
N GLN A 488 1.17 -0.48 -46.51
CA GLN A 488 2.54 -0.30 -47.00
C GLN A 488 3.59 -0.96 -46.09
N GLN A 489 3.17 -1.56 -44.97
CA GLN A 489 4.12 -2.21 -44.06
C GLN A 489 4.68 -3.50 -44.65
N PRO A 490 5.98 -3.79 -44.42
CA PRO A 490 6.63 -5.02 -44.93
C PRO A 490 5.96 -6.30 -44.41
N PHE A 491 5.99 -7.37 -45.18
CA PHE A 491 5.44 -8.68 -44.84
C PHE A 491 5.90 -9.19 -43.46
N ALA A 492 7.21 -9.10 -43.17
CA ALA A 492 7.76 -9.51 -41.88
C ALA A 492 7.18 -8.71 -40.71
N THR A 493 6.81 -7.42 -40.90
CA THR A 493 6.12 -6.60 -39.92
C THR A 493 4.69 -7.09 -39.70
N TRP A 494 3.97 -7.40 -40.76
CA TRP A 494 2.63 -7.98 -40.69
C TRP A 494 2.60 -9.33 -39.96
N LEU A 495 3.57 -10.24 -40.25
CA LEU A 495 3.67 -11.51 -39.51
C LEU A 495 3.81 -11.30 -38.01
N LYS A 496 4.67 -10.37 -37.58
CA LYS A 496 4.86 -10.01 -36.18
C LYS A 496 3.57 -9.40 -35.59
N ALA A 497 2.90 -8.55 -36.36
CA ALA A 497 1.68 -7.86 -35.94
C ALA A 497 0.51 -8.82 -35.71
N ILE A 498 0.31 -9.81 -36.58
CA ILE A 498 -0.69 -10.84 -36.40
C ILE A 498 -0.33 -11.87 -35.31
N GLY A 499 0.89 -11.82 -34.75
CA GLY A 499 1.26 -12.59 -33.58
C GLY A 499 2.13 -13.80 -33.84
N LEU A 500 2.94 -13.79 -34.92
CA LEU A 500 3.97 -14.83 -35.17
C LEU A 500 4.76 -15.11 -33.88
N PRO A 501 4.93 -16.38 -33.48
CA PRO A 501 5.83 -16.74 -32.37
C PRO A 501 7.27 -16.27 -32.65
N PRO A 502 8.11 -16.10 -31.61
CA PRO A 502 9.50 -15.69 -31.79
C PRO A 502 10.24 -16.64 -32.74
N ALA A 503 10.67 -16.12 -33.90
CA ALA A 503 11.33 -16.89 -34.98
C ALA A 503 12.86 -16.75 -34.95
N GLY A 504 13.47 -16.23 -33.88
CA GLY A 504 14.90 -15.94 -33.81
C GLY A 504 15.34 -15.00 -34.95
N ASP A 505 16.44 -15.33 -35.60
CA ASP A 505 16.99 -14.59 -36.75
C ASP A 505 16.61 -15.25 -38.08
N ALA A 506 15.51 -16.03 -38.12
CA ALA A 506 15.04 -16.67 -39.33
C ALA A 506 14.67 -15.64 -40.40
N ASP A 507 14.99 -15.95 -41.66
CA ASP A 507 14.54 -15.16 -42.80
C ASP A 507 13.03 -15.29 -42.98
N LEU A 508 12.33 -14.17 -42.90
CA LEU A 508 10.87 -14.04 -43.04
C LEU A 508 10.44 -13.40 -44.36
N HIS A 509 11.34 -13.23 -45.36
CA HIS A 509 11.05 -12.55 -46.62
C HIS A 509 10.53 -13.46 -47.72
N GLU A 510 10.55 -14.80 -47.55
CA GLU A 510 10.18 -15.78 -48.58
C GLU A 510 8.68 -15.81 -48.93
N GLY A 511 7.85 -15.08 -48.19
CA GLY A 511 6.41 -15.07 -48.36
C GLY A 511 5.69 -16.19 -47.61
N TRP A 512 4.35 -16.04 -47.53
CA TRP A 512 3.49 -16.89 -46.70
C TRP A 512 3.60 -18.38 -47.00
N GLN A 513 3.50 -18.76 -48.28
CA GLN A 513 3.47 -20.17 -48.67
C GLN A 513 4.77 -20.92 -48.32
N ALA A 514 5.92 -20.28 -48.54
CA ALA A 514 7.22 -20.86 -48.21
C ALA A 514 7.36 -21.06 -46.69
N LEU A 515 6.99 -20.04 -45.89
CA LEU A 515 7.10 -20.12 -44.44
C LEU A 515 6.08 -21.11 -43.84
N ALA A 516 4.86 -21.16 -44.36
CA ALA A 516 3.80 -22.08 -43.90
C ALA A 516 4.12 -23.55 -44.27
N GLY A 517 4.88 -23.78 -45.32
CA GLY A 517 5.33 -25.12 -45.75
C GLY A 517 6.54 -25.65 -44.99
N ARG A 518 7.22 -24.86 -44.16
CA ARG A 518 8.41 -25.32 -43.41
C ARG A 518 8.03 -26.35 -42.33
N THR A 519 8.78 -27.46 -42.30
CA THR A 519 8.67 -28.48 -41.24
C THR A 519 9.30 -28.00 -39.93
N ALA A 520 9.09 -28.74 -38.85
CA ALA A 520 9.71 -28.44 -37.57
C ALA A 520 11.25 -28.46 -37.64
N GLU A 521 11.81 -29.41 -38.41
CA GLU A 521 13.25 -29.54 -38.61
C GLU A 521 13.82 -28.33 -39.40
N GLN A 522 13.09 -27.89 -40.44
CA GLN A 522 13.49 -26.72 -41.23
C GLN A 522 13.43 -25.43 -40.38
N TRP A 523 12.44 -25.31 -39.47
CA TRP A 523 12.41 -24.20 -38.50
C TRP A 523 13.55 -24.29 -37.50
N GLN A 524 13.88 -25.50 -37.00
CA GLN A 524 15.01 -25.67 -36.05
C GLN A 524 16.36 -25.38 -36.68
N ALA A 525 16.50 -25.56 -38.00
CA ALA A 525 17.71 -25.21 -38.72
C ALA A 525 17.94 -23.69 -38.80
N GLN A 526 16.95 -22.86 -38.48
CA GLN A 526 17.10 -21.41 -38.49
C GLN A 526 17.83 -20.91 -37.22
N PRO A 527 18.70 -19.88 -37.34
CA PRO A 527 19.41 -19.34 -36.19
C PRO A 527 18.47 -18.87 -35.07
N GLY A 528 18.74 -19.29 -33.83
CA GLY A 528 17.98 -18.91 -32.67
C GLY A 528 16.61 -19.60 -32.50
N VAL A 529 16.29 -20.61 -33.32
CA VAL A 529 15.05 -21.38 -33.24
C VAL A 529 15.30 -22.76 -32.64
N GLY A 530 14.98 -22.97 -31.37
CA GLY A 530 15.00 -24.29 -30.73
C GLY A 530 13.72 -25.08 -30.97
N ALA A 531 13.69 -26.37 -30.59
CA ALA A 531 12.58 -27.29 -30.80
C ALA A 531 11.20 -26.76 -30.39
N GLY A 532 11.09 -26.15 -29.19
CA GLY A 532 9.83 -25.59 -28.70
C GLY A 532 9.30 -24.43 -29.53
N ARG A 533 10.20 -23.57 -30.06
CA ARG A 533 9.83 -22.46 -30.95
C ARG A 533 9.41 -22.97 -32.32
N ALA A 534 10.14 -23.96 -32.85
CA ALA A 534 9.79 -24.60 -34.12
C ALA A 534 8.39 -25.21 -34.08
N ALA A 535 8.05 -25.94 -33.03
CA ALA A 535 6.72 -26.49 -32.84
C ALA A 535 5.63 -25.39 -32.77
N GLN A 536 5.89 -24.26 -32.07
CA GLN A 536 5.00 -23.12 -32.03
C GLN A 536 4.79 -22.45 -33.38
N LEU A 537 5.85 -22.33 -34.18
CA LEU A 537 5.80 -21.77 -35.55
C LEU A 537 4.97 -22.66 -36.45
N VAL A 538 5.21 -23.97 -36.47
CA VAL A 538 4.41 -24.93 -37.26
C VAL A 538 2.93 -24.86 -36.82
N ALA A 539 2.64 -24.87 -35.51
CA ALA A 539 1.28 -24.79 -35.01
C ALA A 539 0.61 -23.44 -35.39
N PHE A 540 1.36 -22.34 -35.42
CA PHE A 540 0.84 -21.04 -35.84
C PHE A 540 0.41 -21.05 -37.30
N PHE A 541 1.27 -21.49 -38.25
CA PHE A 541 0.94 -21.53 -39.66
C PHE A 541 -0.13 -22.56 -40.01
N ALA A 542 -0.23 -23.65 -39.26
CA ALA A 542 -1.25 -24.68 -39.45
C ALA A 542 -2.63 -24.30 -38.83
N HIS A 543 -2.71 -23.24 -38.00
CA HIS A 543 -3.94 -22.89 -37.31
C HIS A 543 -4.99 -22.34 -38.28
N PRO A 544 -6.25 -22.85 -38.27
CA PRO A 544 -7.28 -22.46 -39.25
C PRO A 544 -7.57 -20.96 -39.28
N GLU A 545 -7.67 -20.30 -38.13
CA GLU A 545 -7.91 -18.85 -38.07
C GLU A 545 -6.72 -18.04 -38.64
N VAL A 546 -5.49 -18.53 -38.47
CA VAL A 546 -4.29 -17.88 -39.02
C VAL A 546 -4.23 -18.04 -40.52
N GLN A 547 -4.61 -19.19 -41.07
CA GLN A 547 -4.77 -19.41 -42.49
C GLN A 547 -5.85 -18.52 -43.11
N ALA A 548 -7.02 -18.44 -42.46
CA ALA A 548 -8.09 -17.52 -42.87
C ALA A 548 -7.63 -16.05 -42.85
N LEU A 549 -6.86 -15.62 -41.83
CA LEU A 549 -6.26 -14.29 -41.80
C LEU A 549 -5.31 -14.05 -42.98
N SER A 550 -4.49 -15.05 -43.35
CA SER A 550 -3.58 -14.91 -44.50
C SER A 550 -4.34 -14.70 -45.82
N GLU A 551 -5.45 -15.42 -46.01
CA GLU A 551 -6.33 -15.26 -47.15
C GLU A 551 -7.02 -13.87 -47.19
N GLN A 552 -7.48 -13.40 -46.05
CA GLN A 552 -8.04 -12.06 -45.93
C GLN A 552 -7.00 -10.98 -46.24
N LEU A 553 -5.78 -11.09 -45.72
CA LEU A 553 -4.69 -10.15 -45.99
C LEU A 553 -4.30 -10.15 -47.47
N ARG A 554 -4.23 -11.34 -48.08
CA ARG A 554 -3.98 -11.49 -49.54
C ARG A 554 -5.10 -10.82 -50.34
N SER A 555 -6.37 -11.04 -50.01
CA SER A 555 -7.51 -10.42 -50.70
C SER A 555 -7.54 -8.89 -50.58
N GLN A 556 -6.97 -8.36 -49.51
CA GLN A 556 -6.79 -6.92 -49.27
C GLN A 556 -5.53 -6.35 -49.94
N GLY A 557 -4.77 -7.15 -50.71
CA GLY A 557 -3.60 -6.74 -51.45
C GLY A 557 -2.34 -6.52 -50.58
N ILE A 558 -2.28 -7.12 -49.41
CA ILE A 558 -1.07 -7.06 -48.57
C ILE A 558 0.00 -7.97 -49.18
N GLN A 559 1.13 -7.39 -49.50
CA GLN A 559 2.20 -8.12 -50.18
C GLN A 559 2.82 -9.22 -49.30
N GLY A 560 3.12 -10.36 -49.91
CA GLY A 560 3.75 -11.51 -49.25
C GLY A 560 2.75 -12.56 -48.70
N PHE A 561 1.46 -12.27 -48.60
CA PHE A 561 0.40 -13.22 -48.22
C PHE A 561 -0.19 -13.95 -49.41
#